data_531c53874b8fd8776701d329e2ae5ca3
#
_entry.id   531c53874b8fd8776701d329e2ae5ca3
#
_cell.length_a   1.000
_cell.length_b   1.000
_cell.length_c   1.000
_cell.angle_alpha   90.00
_cell.angle_beta   90.00
_cell.angle_gamma   90.00
#
_symmetry.space_group_name_H-M   'P 1'
#
loop_
_entity.id
_entity.type
_entity.pdbx_description
1 polymer ?
#
loop_
_entity_poly.entity_id
_entity_poly.type
_entity_poly.pdbx_seq_one_letter_code
_entity_poly.pdbx_strand_id
1 'polypeptide(L)'
;NGDNNENFAAHFDCYLIRSEGQVILVDTGAGSMATNPGTVTAFAGGIDGRLLTDLEAAGVNREDIDTVFLTHLHPDHVGWNINNDGASPVPAFPKARYVFHKDDWEAFRPPRDSEIFGLTYWEETLAPLESAGVIEPLSGEHAITSEITAILTPGHTPGSMSLSIDSAGEKALVMGDVFHGPPQVSEPDWVFTFDADPDVAIQSRKKMLDRAESENAIMAICHSTGFGRIVIQEGRRYWQGL
;
A
#
# COMPACT_ATOMS: atom_id res chain seq x y z
N ASN A 1 -26.67 20.23 2.60
CA ASN A 1 -27.50 19.06 2.88
C ASN A 1 -27.22 18.05 1.76
N GLY A 2 -26.09 17.33 1.86
CA GLY A 2 -25.85 16.17 1.01
C GLY A 2 -26.78 15.04 1.43
N ASP A 3 -27.33 14.34 0.48
CA ASP A 3 -28.09 13.12 0.74
C ASP A 3 -27.17 12.14 1.49
N ASN A 4 -27.58 11.69 2.66
CA ASN A 4 -26.86 10.76 3.54
C ASN A 4 -26.71 9.33 2.96
N ASN A 5 -26.71 9.19 1.65
CA ASN A 5 -26.60 7.93 0.90
C ASN A 5 -25.50 7.98 -0.17
N GLU A 6 -24.53 8.88 -0.09
CA GLU A 6 -23.35 8.79 -0.94
C GLU A 6 -22.52 7.60 -0.47
N ASN A 7 -22.47 6.56 -1.28
CA ASN A 7 -21.58 5.43 -1.06
C ASN A 7 -20.14 5.94 -1.06
N PHE A 8 -19.42 5.71 0.02
CA PHE A 8 -17.99 5.93 0.05
C PHE A 8 -17.36 4.87 -0.86
N ALA A 9 -16.75 5.30 -1.96
CA ALA A 9 -15.98 4.41 -2.82
C ALA A 9 -14.55 4.36 -2.25
N ALA A 10 -14.17 3.23 -1.67
CA ALA A 10 -12.78 2.96 -1.34
C ALA A 10 -12.05 2.52 -2.61
N HIS A 11 -10.87 3.06 -2.84
CA HIS A 11 -9.93 2.64 -3.86
C HIS A 11 -8.89 1.70 -3.22
N PHE A 12 -8.29 0.84 -4.02
CA PHE A 12 -7.16 -0.01 -3.66
C PHE A 12 -6.05 0.25 -4.66
N ASP A 13 -5.51 1.48 -4.60
CA ASP A 13 -4.57 1.97 -5.59
C ASP A 13 -3.19 1.35 -5.39
N CYS A 14 -2.60 0.89 -6.50
CA CYS A 14 -1.21 0.47 -6.60
C CYS A 14 -0.42 1.53 -7.37
N TYR A 15 0.85 1.70 -7.05
CA TYR A 15 1.68 2.70 -7.71
C TYR A 15 2.84 2.06 -8.45
N LEU A 16 3.06 2.48 -9.69
CA LEU A 16 4.20 2.06 -10.49
C LEU A 16 5.24 3.16 -10.52
N ILE A 17 6.46 2.85 -10.07
CA ILE A 17 7.57 3.80 -10.01
C ILE A 17 8.71 3.28 -10.88
N ARG A 18 9.30 4.17 -11.68
CA ARG A 18 10.55 3.88 -12.40
C ARG A 18 11.66 4.76 -11.84
N SER A 19 12.71 4.13 -11.34
CA SER A 19 13.87 4.81 -10.75
C SER A 19 15.14 4.04 -11.08
N GLU A 20 16.15 4.73 -11.60
CA GLU A 20 17.48 4.17 -11.87
C GLU A 20 17.47 2.87 -12.71
N GLY A 21 16.53 2.76 -13.64
CA GLY A 21 16.37 1.58 -14.50
C GLY A 21 15.61 0.42 -13.86
N GLN A 22 15.18 0.55 -12.61
CA GLN A 22 14.31 -0.40 -11.91
C GLN A 22 12.84 -0.02 -12.08
N VAL A 23 11.98 -1.03 -12.11
CA VAL A 23 10.53 -0.92 -12.09
C VAL A 23 10.01 -1.45 -10.76
N ILE A 24 9.43 -0.58 -9.96
CA ILE A 24 8.95 -0.85 -8.61
C ILE A 24 7.45 -0.75 -8.60
N LEU A 25 6.77 -1.81 -8.19
CA LEU A 25 5.33 -1.83 -7.93
C LEU A 25 5.10 -1.67 -6.42
N VAL A 26 4.30 -0.68 -6.03
CA VAL A 26 3.91 -0.46 -4.64
C VAL A 26 2.52 -1.02 -4.44
N ASP A 27 2.41 -2.00 -3.58
CA ASP A 27 1.24 -2.81 -3.28
C ASP A 27 0.67 -3.56 -4.50
N THR A 28 -0.19 -4.54 -4.24
CA THR A 28 -0.78 -5.38 -5.28
C THR A 28 -2.31 -5.42 -5.22
N GLY A 29 -2.93 -4.48 -4.50
CA GLY A 29 -4.38 -4.32 -4.44
C GLY A 29 -5.12 -5.51 -3.81
N ALA A 30 -6.43 -5.52 -3.95
CA ALA A 30 -7.31 -6.55 -3.36
C ALA A 30 -7.25 -7.91 -4.08
N GLY A 31 -6.66 -7.98 -5.28
CA GLY A 31 -6.58 -9.21 -6.05
C GLY A 31 -7.79 -9.50 -6.94
N SER A 32 -8.07 -10.78 -7.13
CA SER A 32 -9.19 -11.28 -7.91
C SER A 32 -9.90 -12.42 -7.18
N MET A 33 -11.05 -12.84 -7.71
CA MET A 33 -11.76 -14.04 -7.21
C MET A 33 -10.90 -15.32 -7.33
N ALA A 34 -9.87 -15.32 -8.17
CA ALA A 34 -8.94 -16.44 -8.30
C ALA A 34 -7.76 -16.36 -7.32
N THR A 35 -7.33 -15.15 -6.92
CA THR A 35 -6.12 -14.96 -6.11
C THR A 35 -6.42 -14.65 -4.64
N ASN A 36 -7.49 -13.91 -4.35
CA ASN A 36 -7.87 -13.47 -3.01
C ASN A 36 -9.39 -13.34 -2.88
N PRO A 37 -10.16 -14.45 -3.02
CA PRO A 37 -11.62 -14.42 -3.14
C PRO A 37 -12.32 -13.84 -1.91
N GLY A 38 -11.78 -14.08 -0.72
CA GLY A 38 -12.34 -13.56 0.54
C GLY A 38 -12.34 -12.04 0.55
N THR A 39 -11.20 -11.42 0.27
CA THR A 39 -11.04 -9.96 0.23
C THR A 39 -11.88 -9.33 -0.87
N VAL A 40 -11.82 -9.87 -2.09
CA VAL A 40 -12.58 -9.35 -3.23
C VAL A 40 -14.09 -9.41 -2.94
N THR A 41 -14.58 -10.48 -2.32
CA THR A 41 -16.00 -10.57 -1.92
C THR A 41 -16.35 -9.56 -0.83
N ALA A 42 -15.52 -9.44 0.20
CA ALA A 42 -15.80 -8.60 1.37
C ALA A 42 -15.72 -7.09 1.07
N PHE A 43 -14.73 -6.67 0.28
CA PHE A 43 -14.42 -5.25 0.08
C PHE A 43 -14.71 -4.74 -1.33
N ALA A 44 -14.65 -5.59 -2.35
CA ALA A 44 -14.86 -5.21 -3.75
C ALA A 44 -16.18 -5.76 -4.35
N GLY A 45 -17.08 -6.33 -3.51
CA GLY A 45 -18.36 -6.83 -3.98
C GLY A 45 -18.26 -7.96 -5.01
N GLY A 46 -17.17 -8.72 -5.02
CA GLY A 46 -16.91 -9.79 -5.98
C GLY A 46 -16.36 -9.32 -7.33
N ILE A 47 -15.93 -8.06 -7.44
CA ILE A 47 -15.37 -7.50 -8.68
C ILE A 47 -13.84 -7.60 -8.61
N ASP A 48 -13.25 -8.25 -9.60
CA ASP A 48 -11.79 -8.40 -9.70
C ASP A 48 -11.09 -7.05 -9.83
N GLY A 49 -9.94 -6.91 -9.15
CA GLY A 49 -9.05 -5.78 -9.30
C GLY A 49 -8.45 -5.70 -10.71
N ARG A 50 -8.02 -4.52 -11.12
CA ARG A 50 -7.57 -4.22 -12.48
C ARG A 50 -6.05 -4.16 -12.64
N LEU A 51 -5.28 -4.43 -11.59
CA LEU A 51 -3.84 -4.23 -11.59
C LEU A 51 -3.14 -4.79 -12.83
N LEU A 52 -3.41 -6.04 -13.20
CA LEU A 52 -2.71 -6.68 -14.33
C LEU A 52 -3.10 -6.05 -15.68
N THR A 53 -4.37 -5.72 -15.86
CA THR A 53 -4.84 -5.01 -17.08
C THR A 53 -4.32 -3.60 -17.17
N ASP A 54 -4.20 -2.91 -16.04
CA ASP A 54 -3.70 -1.53 -15.99
C ASP A 54 -2.17 -1.49 -16.21
N LEU A 55 -1.42 -2.48 -15.70
CA LEU A 55 0.00 -2.65 -16.03
C LEU A 55 0.20 -2.90 -17.53
N GLU A 56 -0.57 -3.80 -18.12
CA GLU A 56 -0.53 -4.08 -19.58
C GLU A 56 -0.84 -2.82 -20.39
N ALA A 57 -1.87 -2.06 -20.01
CA ALA A 57 -2.22 -0.80 -20.64
C ALA A 57 -1.11 0.26 -20.52
N ALA A 58 -0.33 0.22 -19.44
CA ALA A 58 0.86 1.06 -19.23
C ALA A 58 2.12 0.54 -19.98
N GLY A 59 2.00 -0.57 -20.72
CA GLY A 59 3.11 -1.21 -21.44
C GLY A 59 4.13 -1.88 -20.52
N VAL A 60 3.67 -2.40 -19.37
CA VAL A 60 4.50 -3.09 -18.38
C VAL A 60 4.03 -4.53 -18.23
N ASN A 61 4.93 -5.47 -18.47
CA ASN A 61 4.67 -6.88 -18.24
C ASN A 61 5.02 -7.26 -16.80
N ARG A 62 4.49 -8.38 -16.33
CA ARG A 62 4.81 -8.90 -14.99
C ARG A 62 6.30 -9.15 -14.80
N GLU A 63 6.99 -9.56 -15.88
CA GLU A 63 8.42 -9.82 -15.91
C GLU A 63 9.30 -8.57 -15.88
N ASP A 64 8.70 -7.40 -16.08
CA ASP A 64 9.43 -6.11 -16.06
C ASP A 64 9.52 -5.54 -14.64
N ILE A 65 8.77 -6.09 -13.66
CA ILE A 65 8.81 -5.66 -12.27
C ILE A 65 10.02 -6.25 -11.57
N ASP A 66 10.89 -5.37 -11.05
CA ASP A 66 12.10 -5.75 -10.30
C ASP A 66 11.84 -5.84 -8.78
N THR A 67 10.93 -5.02 -8.28
CA THR A 67 10.58 -4.97 -6.86
C THR A 67 9.08 -4.79 -6.69
N VAL A 68 8.47 -5.63 -5.87
CA VAL A 68 7.15 -5.38 -5.28
C VAL A 68 7.39 -4.90 -3.86
N PHE A 69 7.09 -3.62 -3.60
CA PHE A 69 7.15 -3.04 -2.28
C PHE A 69 5.75 -3.06 -1.65
N LEU A 70 5.59 -3.83 -0.58
CA LEU A 70 4.32 -3.90 0.16
C LEU A 70 4.40 -2.92 1.32
N THR A 71 3.51 -1.93 1.32
CA THR A 71 3.46 -0.92 2.38
C THR A 71 3.14 -1.56 3.72
N HIS A 72 2.29 -2.58 3.70
CA HIS A 72 1.96 -3.45 4.81
C HIS A 72 1.27 -4.73 4.29
N LEU A 73 0.90 -5.65 5.17
CA LEU A 73 0.45 -6.97 4.75
C LEU A 73 -1.06 -7.21 4.93
N HIS A 74 -1.91 -6.17 4.90
CA HIS A 74 -3.36 -6.35 4.84
C HIS A 74 -3.83 -6.97 3.52
N PRO A 75 -4.97 -7.66 3.51
CA PRO A 75 -5.42 -8.44 2.35
C PRO A 75 -5.60 -7.64 1.07
N ASP A 76 -5.96 -6.37 1.18
CA ASP A 76 -6.20 -5.44 0.06
C ASP A 76 -4.94 -4.77 -0.50
N HIS A 77 -3.77 -5.10 0.06
CA HIS A 77 -2.45 -4.68 -0.42
C HIS A 77 -1.62 -5.82 -1.02
N VAL A 78 -2.02 -7.07 -0.78
CA VAL A 78 -1.26 -8.28 -1.16
C VAL A 78 -1.99 -9.19 -2.14
N GLY A 79 -3.14 -8.77 -2.64
CA GLY A 79 -4.09 -9.64 -3.35
C GLY A 79 -3.60 -10.20 -4.68
N TRP A 80 -2.78 -9.47 -5.43
CA TRP A 80 -2.15 -9.94 -6.66
C TRP A 80 -0.69 -10.40 -6.47
N ASN A 81 -0.29 -10.75 -5.25
CA ASN A 81 1.05 -11.29 -5.01
C ASN A 81 1.29 -12.61 -5.74
N ILE A 82 0.23 -13.39 -5.94
CA ILE A 82 0.29 -14.77 -6.47
C ILE A 82 -0.56 -14.88 -7.73
N ASN A 83 -0.06 -15.64 -8.68
CA ASN A 83 -0.81 -16.11 -9.85
C ASN A 83 -1.23 -17.57 -9.65
N ASN A 84 -2.53 -17.82 -9.72
CA ASN A 84 -3.16 -19.13 -9.53
C ASN A 84 -3.66 -19.76 -10.86
N ASP A 85 -3.28 -19.22 -12.03
CA ASP A 85 -3.76 -19.69 -13.33
C ASP A 85 -3.15 -21.06 -13.74
N GLY A 86 -2.19 -21.57 -12.99
CA GLY A 86 -1.45 -22.79 -13.25
C GLY A 86 -1.76 -23.95 -12.31
N ALA A 87 -0.99 -25.02 -12.40
CA ALA A 87 -1.11 -26.21 -11.56
C ALA A 87 -0.70 -25.95 -10.09
N SER A 88 0.05 -24.88 -9.83
CA SER A 88 0.51 -24.48 -8.50
C SER A 88 0.60 -22.97 -8.42
N PRO A 89 0.33 -22.38 -7.22
CA PRO A 89 0.53 -20.94 -6.98
C PRO A 89 2.00 -20.55 -7.23
N VAL A 90 2.21 -19.46 -7.96
CA VAL A 90 3.54 -18.88 -8.22
C VAL A 90 3.49 -17.37 -8.01
N PRO A 91 4.64 -16.71 -7.68
CA PRO A 91 4.68 -15.26 -7.64
C PRO A 91 4.14 -14.63 -8.91
N ALA A 92 3.24 -13.67 -8.80
CA ALA A 92 2.65 -13.00 -9.96
C ALA A 92 3.67 -12.18 -10.74
N PHE A 93 4.70 -11.71 -10.07
CA PHE A 93 5.82 -10.93 -10.62
C PHE A 93 7.11 -11.77 -10.48
N PRO A 94 7.42 -12.63 -11.47
CA PRO A 94 8.34 -13.76 -11.29
C PRO A 94 9.81 -13.37 -11.12
N LYS A 95 10.19 -12.14 -11.48
CA LYS A 95 11.56 -11.62 -11.30
C LYS A 95 11.69 -10.70 -10.09
N ALA A 96 10.55 -10.30 -9.51
CA ALA A 96 10.54 -9.32 -8.43
C ALA A 96 11.00 -9.94 -7.11
N ARG A 97 11.73 -9.15 -6.33
CA ARG A 97 11.83 -9.34 -4.89
C ARG A 97 10.62 -8.67 -4.23
N TYR A 98 10.07 -9.31 -3.19
CA TYR A 98 8.93 -8.80 -2.43
C TYR A 98 9.44 -8.23 -1.11
N VAL A 99 9.35 -6.92 -0.98
CA VAL A 99 9.98 -6.12 0.06
C VAL A 99 8.90 -5.55 0.99
N PHE A 100 9.04 -5.75 2.29
CA PHE A 100 8.11 -5.30 3.34
C PHE A 100 8.84 -5.25 4.69
N HIS A 101 8.22 -4.68 5.72
CA HIS A 101 8.84 -4.65 7.05
C HIS A 101 8.66 -5.99 7.78
N LYS A 102 9.71 -6.46 8.46
CA LYS A 102 9.73 -7.73 9.19
C LYS A 102 8.66 -7.82 10.28
N ASP A 103 8.31 -6.69 10.92
CA ASP A 103 7.36 -6.67 12.03
C ASP A 103 5.94 -7.01 11.55
N ASP A 104 5.60 -6.67 10.31
CA ASP A 104 4.35 -7.13 9.69
C ASP A 104 4.38 -8.62 9.40
N TRP A 105 5.49 -9.12 8.85
CA TRP A 105 5.63 -10.55 8.63
C TRP A 105 5.41 -11.36 9.91
N GLU A 106 6.00 -10.92 11.01
CA GLU A 106 5.84 -11.56 12.31
C GLU A 106 4.45 -11.37 12.92
N ALA A 107 3.81 -10.22 12.65
CA ALA A 107 2.46 -9.94 13.15
C ALA A 107 1.39 -10.80 12.46
N PHE A 108 1.52 -11.04 11.16
CA PHE A 108 0.50 -11.72 10.35
C PHE A 108 0.79 -13.20 10.11
N ARG A 109 2.02 -13.67 10.34
CA ARG A 109 2.40 -15.07 10.13
C ARG A 109 1.72 -16.01 11.12
N PRO A 110 1.10 -17.14 10.68
CA PRO A 110 0.58 -18.17 11.56
C PRO A 110 1.67 -18.73 12.52
N PRO A 111 1.33 -19.21 13.76
CA PRO A 111 0.00 -19.62 14.20
C PRO A 111 -0.84 -18.53 14.88
N ARG A 112 -0.57 -17.27 14.67
CA ARG A 112 -1.47 -16.20 15.12
C ARG A 112 -2.78 -16.27 14.35
N ASP A 113 -3.78 -15.51 14.76
CA ASP A 113 -5.05 -15.44 14.05
C ASP A 113 -4.75 -15.02 12.60
N SER A 114 -4.66 -16.02 11.73
CA SER A 114 -4.47 -15.83 10.27
C SER A 114 -5.72 -15.26 9.61
N GLU A 115 -6.78 -15.07 10.41
CA GLU A 115 -8.03 -14.45 10.00
C GLU A 115 -8.02 -12.97 10.36
N ILE A 116 -8.02 -12.10 9.36
CA ILE A 116 -8.28 -10.68 9.51
C ILE A 116 -9.67 -10.41 8.96
N PHE A 117 -10.55 -9.84 9.78
CA PHE A 117 -11.95 -9.61 9.43
C PHE A 117 -12.69 -10.86 8.96
N GLY A 118 -12.34 -12.05 9.48
CA GLY A 118 -12.88 -13.32 9.04
C GLY A 118 -12.33 -13.81 7.70
N LEU A 119 -11.23 -13.24 7.21
CA LEU A 119 -10.59 -13.61 5.96
C LEU A 119 -9.33 -14.44 6.21
N THR A 120 -9.20 -15.53 5.47
CA THR A 120 -8.00 -16.35 5.41
C THR A 120 -7.29 -16.06 4.10
N TYR A 121 -6.17 -15.36 4.13
CA TYR A 121 -5.48 -14.94 2.91
C TYR A 121 -3.97 -15.28 2.93
N TRP A 122 -3.42 -15.58 4.10
CA TRP A 122 -1.99 -15.86 4.25
C TRP A 122 -1.52 -16.97 3.32
N GLU A 123 -2.24 -18.10 3.32
CA GLU A 123 -1.89 -19.27 2.50
C GLU A 123 -2.05 -19.00 0.99
N GLU A 124 -2.89 -18.05 0.63
CA GLU A 124 -3.20 -17.73 -0.77
C GLU A 124 -2.24 -16.68 -1.34
N THR A 125 -1.77 -15.72 -0.53
CA THR A 125 -1.06 -14.53 -1.02
C THR A 125 0.35 -14.33 -0.48
N LEU A 126 0.73 -14.92 0.65
CA LEU A 126 2.01 -14.69 1.33
C LEU A 126 2.86 -15.96 1.48
N ALA A 127 2.28 -17.08 1.93
CA ALA A 127 3.03 -18.32 2.11
C ALA A 127 3.71 -18.83 0.82
N PRO A 128 3.10 -18.71 -0.37
CA PRO A 128 3.78 -19.10 -1.61
C PRO A 128 4.99 -18.23 -1.96
N LEU A 129 5.03 -16.95 -1.56
CA LEU A 129 6.21 -16.09 -1.73
C LEU A 129 7.39 -16.58 -0.88
N GLU A 130 7.14 -16.98 0.38
CA GLU A 130 8.17 -17.56 1.24
C GLU A 130 8.70 -18.86 0.62
N SER A 131 7.81 -19.72 0.14
CA SER A 131 8.16 -20.98 -0.50
C SER A 131 8.98 -20.78 -1.78
N ALA A 132 8.72 -19.71 -2.52
CA ALA A 132 9.48 -19.33 -3.72
C ALA A 132 10.84 -18.67 -3.41
N GLY A 133 11.08 -18.26 -2.15
CA GLY A 133 12.32 -17.62 -1.72
C GLY A 133 12.53 -16.21 -2.26
N VAL A 134 11.44 -15.50 -2.57
CA VAL A 134 11.47 -14.15 -3.17
C VAL A 134 11.20 -13.02 -2.17
N ILE A 135 11.01 -13.34 -0.88
CA ILE A 135 10.75 -12.35 0.17
C ILE A 135 12.04 -11.69 0.67
N GLU A 136 11.98 -10.39 0.92
CA GLU A 136 13.07 -9.57 1.49
C GLU A 136 12.51 -8.68 2.61
N PRO A 137 12.43 -9.19 3.86
CA PRO A 137 11.96 -8.41 5.00
C PRO A 137 12.95 -7.33 5.40
N LEU A 138 12.49 -6.08 5.47
CA LEU A 138 13.28 -4.93 5.90
C LEU A 138 13.24 -4.75 7.43
N SER A 139 14.19 -3.96 7.93
CA SER A 139 14.26 -3.53 9.33
C SER A 139 14.62 -2.04 9.38
N GLY A 140 13.71 -1.22 9.90
CA GLY A 140 13.86 0.23 9.95
C GLY A 140 13.80 0.90 8.57
N GLU A 141 14.34 2.11 8.46
CA GLU A 141 14.43 2.83 7.18
C GLU A 141 15.41 2.15 6.24
N HIS A 142 15.09 2.10 4.94
CA HIS A 142 15.91 1.41 3.96
C HIS A 142 15.86 2.09 2.59
N ALA A 143 17.03 2.30 1.97
CA ALA A 143 17.11 2.81 0.61
C ALA A 143 16.75 1.70 -0.40
N ILE A 144 15.70 1.90 -1.17
CA ILE A 144 15.32 1.00 -2.28
C ILE A 144 16.17 1.33 -3.52
N THR A 145 16.32 2.62 -3.81
CA THR A 145 17.25 3.19 -4.80
C THR A 145 17.89 4.42 -4.19
N SER A 146 18.79 5.13 -4.90
CA SER A 146 19.33 6.40 -4.38
C SER A 146 18.28 7.51 -4.31
N GLU A 147 17.16 7.36 -5.03
CA GLU A 147 16.06 8.32 -5.07
C GLU A 147 14.89 7.91 -4.14
N ILE A 148 14.81 6.64 -3.71
CA ILE A 148 13.64 6.09 -3.00
C ILE A 148 14.06 5.48 -1.68
N THR A 149 13.47 5.97 -0.59
CA THR A 149 13.69 5.46 0.77
C THR A 149 12.37 4.96 1.36
N ALA A 150 12.37 3.73 1.84
CA ALA A 150 11.31 3.17 2.66
C ALA A 150 11.41 3.69 4.09
N ILE A 151 10.32 4.23 4.63
CA ILE A 151 10.22 4.87 5.94
C ILE A 151 9.24 4.10 6.79
N LEU A 152 9.63 3.74 8.01
CA LEU A 152 8.72 3.11 8.97
C LEU A 152 7.67 4.11 9.48
N THR A 153 6.40 3.79 9.26
CA THR A 153 5.22 4.59 9.64
C THR A 153 4.18 3.70 10.36
N PRO A 154 4.53 3.17 11.56
CA PRO A 154 3.73 2.17 12.25
C PRO A 154 2.42 2.74 12.78
N GLY A 155 1.50 1.84 13.15
CA GLY A 155 0.25 2.16 13.84
C GLY A 155 -0.96 1.56 13.15
N HIS A 156 -1.10 1.71 11.83
CA HIS A 156 -2.09 0.96 11.07
C HIS A 156 -1.78 -0.54 11.15
N THR A 157 -0.54 -0.91 10.87
CA THR A 157 0.05 -2.19 11.27
C THR A 157 1.38 -1.94 11.98
N PRO A 158 1.96 -2.93 12.70
CA PRO A 158 3.25 -2.76 13.38
C PRO A 158 4.41 -2.42 12.44
N GLY A 159 4.37 -2.94 11.21
CA GLY A 159 5.41 -2.77 10.20
C GLY A 159 5.00 -1.90 9.02
N SER A 160 3.92 -1.12 9.13
CA SER A 160 3.52 -0.20 8.04
C SER A 160 4.66 0.71 7.62
N MET A 161 4.86 0.83 6.31
CA MET A 161 5.89 1.66 5.69
C MET A 161 5.28 2.62 4.66
N SER A 162 5.95 3.76 4.50
CA SER A 162 5.72 4.71 3.40
C SER A 162 6.96 4.80 2.53
N LEU A 163 6.84 5.28 1.29
CA LEU A 163 8.00 5.62 0.46
C LEU A 163 8.20 7.14 0.41
N SER A 164 9.44 7.57 0.55
CA SER A 164 9.89 8.91 0.24
C SER A 164 10.68 8.89 -1.05
N ILE A 165 10.30 9.73 -1.99
CA ILE A 165 10.93 9.88 -3.29
C ILE A 165 11.55 11.27 -3.39
N ASP A 166 12.82 11.33 -3.75
CA ASP A 166 13.59 12.55 -3.98
C ASP A 166 14.31 12.44 -5.32
N SER A 167 13.75 13.03 -6.36
CA SER A 167 14.28 12.92 -7.71
C SER A 167 14.27 14.27 -8.41
N ALA A 168 15.39 14.68 -8.96
CA ALA A 168 15.56 15.92 -9.74
C ALA A 168 15.07 17.19 -9.03
N GLY A 169 15.09 17.21 -7.69
CA GLY A 169 14.61 18.32 -6.86
C GLY A 169 13.11 18.29 -6.56
N GLU A 170 12.37 17.33 -7.08
CA GLU A 170 10.97 17.09 -6.75
C GLU A 170 10.86 16.04 -5.63
N LYS A 171 9.84 16.22 -4.77
CA LYS A 171 9.57 15.32 -3.63
C LYS A 171 8.20 14.68 -3.77
N ALA A 172 8.12 13.39 -3.48
CA ALA A 172 6.86 12.70 -3.38
C ALA A 172 6.86 11.70 -2.22
N LEU A 173 5.68 11.39 -1.69
CA LEU A 173 5.45 10.45 -0.60
C LEU A 173 4.33 9.49 -1.00
N VAL A 174 4.61 8.20 -1.02
CA VAL A 174 3.58 7.16 -1.12
C VAL A 174 3.26 6.72 0.30
N MET A 175 2.04 6.99 0.74
CA MET A 175 1.69 7.00 2.16
C MET A 175 1.27 5.63 2.70
N GLY A 176 0.88 4.65 1.82
CA GLY A 176 0.17 3.47 2.30
C GLY A 176 -1.07 3.88 3.12
N ASP A 177 -1.31 3.16 4.21
CA ASP A 177 -2.47 3.37 5.07
C ASP A 177 -2.21 4.25 6.30
N VAL A 178 -1.19 5.10 6.22
CA VAL A 178 -1.07 6.25 7.13
C VAL A 178 -2.29 7.17 6.99
N PHE A 179 -2.87 7.20 5.77
CA PHE A 179 -4.09 7.93 5.43
C PHE A 179 -5.06 7.03 4.66
N HIS A 180 -6.32 7.05 5.06
CA HIS A 180 -7.43 6.38 4.35
C HIS A 180 -8.27 7.36 3.53
N GLY A 181 -7.87 8.62 3.46
CA GLY A 181 -8.50 9.62 2.62
C GLY A 181 -8.13 11.06 2.96
N PRO A 182 -8.43 11.99 2.04
CA PRO A 182 -8.15 13.42 2.17
C PRO A 182 -8.63 14.09 3.46
N PRO A 183 -9.78 13.71 4.07
CA PRO A 183 -10.22 14.32 5.33
C PRO A 183 -9.20 14.21 6.47
N GLN A 184 -8.40 13.15 6.53
CA GLN A 184 -7.38 12.99 7.57
C GLN A 184 -6.19 13.96 7.42
N VAL A 185 -6.08 14.69 6.30
CA VAL A 185 -5.12 15.80 6.16
C VAL A 185 -5.53 16.98 7.04
N SER A 186 -6.84 17.29 7.07
CA SER A 186 -7.39 18.36 7.89
C SER A 186 -7.67 17.94 9.33
N GLU A 187 -8.00 16.66 9.54
CA GLU A 187 -8.39 16.07 10.81
C GLU A 187 -7.47 14.86 11.12
N PRO A 188 -6.19 15.10 11.43
CA PRO A 188 -5.20 14.04 11.57
C PRO A 188 -5.44 13.12 12.78
N ASP A 189 -6.26 13.54 13.72
CA ASP A 189 -6.63 12.77 14.91
C ASP A 189 -7.78 11.76 14.64
N TRP A 190 -8.36 11.76 13.44
CA TRP A 190 -9.37 10.76 13.10
C TRP A 190 -8.77 9.37 12.99
N VAL A 191 -9.29 8.47 13.81
CA VAL A 191 -8.89 7.06 13.87
C VAL A 191 -9.58 6.29 12.76
N PHE A 192 -8.87 5.36 12.15
CA PHE A 192 -9.45 4.36 11.29
C PHE A 192 -9.71 3.09 12.10
N THR A 193 -10.86 2.45 11.86
CA THR A 193 -11.33 1.29 12.68
C THR A 193 -10.32 0.14 12.71
N PHE A 194 -9.50 0.03 11.68
CA PHE A 194 -8.55 -1.06 11.52
C PHE A 194 -7.11 -0.68 11.91
N ASP A 195 -6.90 0.51 12.50
CA ASP A 195 -5.60 0.85 13.06
C ASP A 195 -5.30 -0.08 14.27
N ALA A 196 -4.21 -0.85 14.18
CA ALA A 196 -3.79 -1.78 15.24
C ALA A 196 -3.38 -1.04 16.53
N ASP A 197 -2.76 0.13 16.38
CA ASP A 197 -2.44 1.07 17.46
C ASP A 197 -2.82 2.49 17.00
N PRO A 198 -4.04 2.95 17.34
CA PRO A 198 -4.55 4.26 16.92
C PRO A 198 -3.68 5.45 17.34
N ASP A 199 -3.09 5.40 18.53
CA ASP A 199 -2.26 6.48 19.04
C ASP A 199 -0.96 6.59 18.25
N VAL A 200 -0.34 5.47 17.91
CA VAL A 200 0.86 5.41 17.08
C VAL A 200 0.52 5.79 15.63
N ALA A 201 -0.64 5.36 15.09
CA ALA A 201 -1.09 5.75 13.75
C ALA A 201 -1.27 7.26 13.61
N ILE A 202 -1.87 7.92 14.60
CA ILE A 202 -2.00 9.38 14.66
C ILE A 202 -0.62 10.07 14.67
N GLN A 203 0.34 9.54 15.46
CA GLN A 203 1.70 10.10 15.50
C GLN A 203 2.41 9.96 14.15
N SER A 204 2.34 8.79 13.51
CA SER A 204 2.89 8.55 12.18
C SER A 204 2.26 9.49 11.16
N ARG A 205 0.94 9.65 11.18
CA ARG A 205 0.20 10.57 10.30
C ARG A 205 0.65 12.01 10.46
N LYS A 206 0.75 12.51 11.70
CA LYS A 206 1.21 13.88 11.97
C LYS A 206 2.64 14.10 11.48
N LYS A 207 3.54 13.15 11.74
CA LYS A 207 4.93 13.20 11.26
C LYS A 207 4.99 13.26 9.73
N MET A 208 4.17 12.48 9.05
CA MET A 208 4.13 12.47 7.59
C MET A 208 3.50 13.74 7.01
N LEU A 209 2.51 14.35 7.67
CA LEU A 209 1.98 15.68 7.31
C LEU A 209 3.03 16.77 7.44
N ASP A 210 3.75 16.81 8.57
CA ASP A 210 4.81 17.80 8.78
C ASP A 210 5.89 17.69 7.70
N ARG A 211 6.24 16.47 7.32
CA ARG A 211 7.20 16.21 6.25
C ARG A 211 6.65 16.64 4.89
N ALA A 212 5.43 16.24 4.54
CA ALA A 212 4.81 16.58 3.26
C ALA A 212 4.70 18.11 3.06
N GLU A 213 4.34 18.84 4.12
CA GLU A 213 4.26 20.30 4.12
C GLU A 213 5.65 20.92 3.97
N SER A 214 6.63 20.53 4.81
CA SER A 214 7.97 21.12 4.81
C SER A 214 8.72 20.88 3.50
N GLU A 215 8.49 19.73 2.87
CA GLU A 215 9.11 19.35 1.59
C GLU A 215 8.28 19.79 0.39
N ASN A 216 7.08 20.34 0.57
CA ASN A 216 6.09 20.59 -0.50
C ASN A 216 5.89 19.36 -1.39
N ALA A 217 5.84 18.17 -0.75
CA ALA A 217 5.82 16.90 -1.45
C ALA A 217 4.47 16.61 -2.10
N ILE A 218 4.50 15.93 -3.25
CA ILE A 218 3.33 15.25 -3.81
C ILE A 218 3.01 14.06 -2.91
N MET A 219 1.75 13.86 -2.59
CA MET A 219 1.28 12.74 -1.78
C MET A 219 0.42 11.79 -2.62
N ALA A 220 0.64 10.50 -2.45
CA ALA A 220 -0.18 9.41 -2.97
C ALA A 220 -0.80 8.66 -1.79
N ILE A 221 -2.14 8.62 -1.73
CA ILE A 221 -2.93 7.97 -0.67
C ILE A 221 -3.66 6.78 -1.29
N CYS A 222 -3.43 5.57 -0.78
CA CYS A 222 -3.91 4.32 -1.36
C CYS A 222 -5.45 4.27 -1.56
N HIS A 223 -6.21 4.73 -0.57
CA HIS A 223 -7.68 4.66 -0.60
C HIS A 223 -8.35 5.92 -1.18
N SER A 224 -7.61 6.72 -1.96
CA SER A 224 -8.12 7.94 -2.58
C SER A 224 -7.63 8.07 -4.01
N THR A 225 -8.44 8.64 -4.88
CA THR A 225 -8.06 8.85 -6.28
C THR A 225 -6.99 9.92 -6.45
N GLY A 226 -5.96 9.58 -7.23
CA GLY A 226 -4.98 10.53 -7.74
C GLY A 226 -3.95 10.99 -6.71
N PHE A 227 -3.27 12.04 -7.10
CA PHE A 227 -2.21 12.66 -6.31
C PHE A 227 -2.67 14.01 -5.76
N GLY A 228 -2.04 14.48 -4.71
CA GLY A 228 -2.33 15.81 -4.18
C GLY A 228 -1.17 16.41 -3.39
N ARG A 229 -1.40 17.59 -2.88
CA ARG A 229 -0.47 18.31 -1.99
C ARG A 229 -1.23 18.88 -0.79
N ILE A 230 -0.48 19.21 0.25
CA ILE A 230 -1.01 20.01 1.35
C ILE A 230 -1.04 21.48 0.91
N VAL A 231 -2.18 22.13 1.13
CA VAL A 231 -2.32 23.58 1.07
C VAL A 231 -2.73 24.12 2.43
N ILE A 232 -2.21 25.30 2.77
CA ILE A 232 -2.56 25.95 4.03
C ILE A 232 -3.60 27.05 3.73
N GLN A 233 -4.75 26.96 4.41
CA GLN A 233 -5.80 27.98 4.37
C GLN A 233 -6.19 28.32 5.80
N GLU A 234 -6.13 29.59 6.17
CA GLU A 234 -6.45 30.08 7.51
C GLU A 234 -5.72 29.33 8.64
N GLY A 235 -4.45 28.93 8.38
CA GLY A 235 -3.61 28.20 9.34
C GLY A 235 -3.93 26.70 9.50
N ARG A 236 -4.80 26.15 8.65
CA ARG A 236 -5.15 24.71 8.63
C ARG A 236 -4.65 24.04 7.35
N ARG A 237 -4.33 22.75 7.46
CA ARG A 237 -3.97 21.90 6.33
C ARG A 237 -5.21 21.42 5.58
N TYR A 238 -5.15 21.43 4.27
CA TYR A 238 -6.17 20.85 3.40
C TYR A 238 -5.50 20.05 2.29
N TRP A 239 -6.20 19.05 1.81
CA TRP A 239 -5.82 18.31 0.61
C TRP A 239 -6.20 19.11 -0.64
N GLN A 240 -5.25 19.25 -1.56
CA GLN A 240 -5.48 19.74 -2.90
C GLN A 240 -5.09 18.66 -3.90
N GLY A 241 -6.07 18.10 -4.62
CA GLY A 241 -5.83 17.20 -5.75
C GLY A 241 -5.09 17.89 -6.89
N LEU A 242 -4.24 17.16 -7.60
CA LEU A 242 -3.46 17.58 -8.77
C LEU A 242 -4.16 17.21 -10.05
#